data_672eb819be531ab739791808d6d5dffc
#
_entry.id   672eb819be531ab739791808d6d5dffc
#
_cell.length_a   1.000
_cell.length_b   1.000
_cell.length_c   1.000
_cell.angle_alpha   90.00
_cell.angle_beta   90.00
_cell.angle_gamma   90.00
#
_symmetry.space_group_name_H-M   'P 1'
#
loop_
_entity.id
_entity.type
_entity.pdbx_description
1 polymer ?
#
loop_
_entity_poly.entity_id
_entity_poly.type
_entity_poly.pdbx_seq_one_letter_code
_entity_poly.pdbx_strand_id
1 'polypeptide(L)'
;MSFLKSISNSISSFFKAIFNFFGSIISGIGRAIKAFFDKFKKPYHSSTMSFRGLLHSIAVTVTAFVLFYILQPFGIKEMAEGDKIMVMAISGMIVLAVMLICQFVLPFVLKSFYDEHHWTGTKQLIQFLLMSVLIIFGLMYFLKSKNVGDSNLPIDALIYFGFSVIPLALFVYIQESMHDAKFKRKAEGLNQDLKTKGVVNSENPLKILVFQGNSEKLSLIPNQLIYVKLGAEAAEFYYQNPFGIDKAAMTIDTKLVLDELKDHPQFVKFSQDIMLNSNAIQKVSGTARGYDIAIAKVNEMVKVSGKFRKNLEKL
;
A
#
# COMPACT_ATOMS: atom_id res chain seq x y z
N MET A 1 -9.08 -62.85 10.92
CA MET A 1 -8.46 -61.69 11.60
C MET A 1 -7.85 -60.68 10.63
N SER A 2 -7.31 -61.04 9.46
CA SER A 2 -6.68 -60.11 8.49
C SER A 2 -7.69 -59.14 7.81
N PHE A 3 -8.90 -59.61 7.48
CA PHE A 3 -9.93 -58.81 6.80
C PHE A 3 -10.46 -57.62 7.65
N LEU A 4 -10.71 -57.84 8.92
CA LEU A 4 -11.15 -56.77 9.85
C LEU A 4 -10.06 -55.70 10.07
N LYS A 5 -8.78 -56.14 10.07
CA LYS A 5 -7.65 -55.21 10.16
C LYS A 5 -7.47 -54.36 8.90
N SER A 6 -7.76 -54.94 7.71
CA SER A 6 -7.75 -54.22 6.43
C SER A 6 -8.85 -53.15 6.36
N ILE A 7 -10.08 -53.47 6.78
CA ILE A 7 -11.20 -52.50 6.85
C ILE A 7 -10.90 -51.39 7.82
N SER A 8 -10.37 -51.71 9.03
CA SER A 8 -10.00 -50.70 10.03
C SER A 8 -8.94 -49.71 9.48
N ASN A 9 -7.92 -50.24 8.79
CA ASN A 9 -6.89 -49.40 8.17
C ASN A 9 -7.43 -48.51 7.05
N SER A 10 -8.35 -49.04 6.22
CA SER A 10 -8.99 -48.24 5.15
C SER A 10 -9.88 -47.13 5.69
N ILE A 11 -10.63 -47.40 6.77
CA ILE A 11 -11.43 -46.39 7.45
C ILE A 11 -10.54 -45.31 8.09
N SER A 12 -9.47 -45.72 8.77
CA SER A 12 -8.50 -44.80 9.36
C SER A 12 -7.82 -43.90 8.31
N SER A 13 -7.41 -44.49 7.15
CA SER A 13 -6.81 -43.72 6.05
C SER A 13 -7.81 -42.73 5.42
N PHE A 14 -9.06 -43.11 5.29
CA PHE A 14 -10.13 -42.25 4.80
C PHE A 14 -10.37 -41.05 5.74
N PHE A 15 -10.48 -41.28 7.04
CA PHE A 15 -10.60 -40.19 8.00
C PHE A 15 -9.38 -39.30 8.05
N LYS A 16 -8.15 -39.84 7.94
CA LYS A 16 -6.92 -39.07 7.80
C LYS A 16 -6.94 -38.19 6.54
N ALA A 17 -7.37 -38.73 5.41
CA ALA A 17 -7.45 -37.96 4.17
C ALA A 17 -8.47 -36.80 4.28
N ILE A 18 -9.62 -37.03 4.87
CA ILE A 18 -10.62 -36.00 5.16
C ILE A 18 -10.05 -34.92 6.10
N PHE A 19 -9.40 -35.32 7.19
CA PHE A 19 -8.83 -34.40 8.16
C PHE A 19 -7.71 -33.54 7.52
N ASN A 20 -6.86 -34.16 6.71
CA ASN A 20 -5.82 -33.46 5.95
C ASN A 20 -6.41 -32.50 4.91
N PHE A 21 -7.48 -32.88 4.24
CA PHE A 21 -8.19 -32.02 3.29
C PHE A 21 -8.77 -30.78 3.97
N PHE A 22 -9.50 -30.95 5.06
CA PHE A 22 -10.02 -29.80 5.85
C PHE A 22 -8.88 -28.96 6.44
N GLY A 23 -7.83 -29.59 6.96
CA GLY A 23 -6.62 -28.91 7.45
C GLY A 23 -5.94 -28.05 6.37
N SER A 24 -5.86 -28.56 5.14
CA SER A 24 -5.30 -27.80 4.01
C SER A 24 -6.17 -26.61 3.60
N ILE A 25 -7.49 -26.76 3.61
CA ILE A 25 -8.44 -25.67 3.34
C ILE A 25 -8.32 -24.58 4.41
N ILE A 26 -8.36 -24.95 5.70
CA ILE A 26 -8.24 -24.01 6.82
C ILE A 26 -6.91 -23.26 6.77
N SER A 27 -5.80 -23.99 6.52
CA SER A 27 -4.48 -23.37 6.38
C SER A 27 -4.37 -22.48 5.14
N GLY A 28 -5.06 -22.83 4.04
CA GLY A 28 -5.19 -22.02 2.83
C GLY A 28 -5.93 -20.71 3.10
N ILE A 29 -7.07 -20.80 3.76
CA ILE A 29 -7.86 -19.63 4.19
C ILE A 29 -7.06 -18.75 5.16
N GLY A 30 -6.37 -19.34 6.14
CA GLY A 30 -5.52 -18.59 7.07
C GLY A 30 -4.39 -17.83 6.37
N ARG A 31 -3.74 -18.45 5.37
CA ARG A 31 -2.72 -17.78 4.54
C ARG A 31 -3.30 -16.67 3.69
N ALA A 32 -4.47 -16.87 3.08
CA ALA A 32 -5.15 -15.86 2.29
C ALA A 32 -5.58 -14.66 3.16
N ILE A 33 -6.13 -14.90 4.33
CA ILE A 33 -6.47 -13.87 5.33
C ILE A 33 -5.22 -13.10 5.76
N LYS A 34 -4.14 -13.80 6.11
CA LYS A 34 -2.88 -13.15 6.48
C LYS A 34 -2.32 -12.31 5.33
N ALA A 35 -2.27 -12.85 4.11
CA ALA A 35 -1.82 -12.12 2.93
C ALA A 35 -2.69 -10.88 2.64
N PHE A 36 -4.00 -10.98 2.86
CA PHE A 36 -4.93 -9.86 2.78
C PHE A 36 -4.60 -8.77 3.81
N PHE A 37 -4.46 -9.12 5.08
CA PHE A 37 -4.11 -8.15 6.13
C PHE A 37 -2.70 -7.56 5.97
N ASP A 38 -1.73 -8.35 5.49
CA ASP A 38 -0.39 -7.85 5.20
C ASP A 38 -0.37 -6.82 4.05
N LYS A 39 -1.33 -6.91 3.11
CA LYS A 39 -1.55 -5.84 2.11
C LYS A 39 -1.90 -4.50 2.77
N PHE A 40 -2.69 -4.51 3.83
CA PHE A 40 -3.11 -3.27 4.50
C PHE A 40 -2.01 -2.62 5.36
N LYS A 41 -1.02 -3.38 5.80
CA LYS A 41 0.14 -2.85 6.53
C LYS A 41 1.12 -2.09 5.63
N LYS A 42 1.04 -2.29 4.30
CA LYS A 42 1.95 -1.63 3.35
C LYS A 42 1.63 -0.15 3.23
N PRO A 43 2.66 0.71 2.96
CA PRO A 43 2.43 2.12 2.67
C PRO A 43 1.43 2.29 1.54
N TYR A 44 0.51 3.22 1.70
CA TYR A 44 -0.50 3.56 0.71
C TYR A 44 -0.36 5.04 0.33
N HIS A 45 -0.85 5.44 -0.84
CA HIS A 45 -0.83 6.85 -1.21
C HIS A 45 -2.10 7.54 -0.75
N SER A 46 -1.96 8.60 0.05
CA SER A 46 -3.09 9.44 0.45
C SER A 46 -3.41 10.43 -0.67
N SER A 47 -4.70 10.55 -1.01
CA SER A 47 -5.21 11.61 -1.90
C SER A 47 -5.86 12.75 -1.13
N THR A 48 -5.78 12.73 0.20
CA THR A 48 -6.35 13.78 1.04
C THR A 48 -5.69 15.15 0.79
N MET A 49 -6.44 16.24 0.98
CA MET A 49 -6.00 17.62 0.79
C MET A 49 -5.38 17.89 -0.59
N SER A 50 -5.80 17.18 -1.63
CA SER A 50 -5.29 17.34 -2.99
C SER A 50 -6.41 17.64 -3.99
N PHE A 51 -6.07 18.30 -5.11
CA PHE A 51 -7.02 18.49 -6.21
C PHE A 51 -7.56 17.15 -6.74
N ARG A 52 -6.76 16.10 -6.70
CA ARG A 52 -7.21 14.74 -7.03
C ARG A 52 -8.28 14.25 -6.06
N GLY A 53 -8.10 14.49 -4.76
CA GLY A 53 -9.12 14.16 -3.75
C GLY A 53 -10.47 14.85 -4.04
N LEU A 54 -10.43 16.10 -4.51
CA LEU A 54 -11.65 16.80 -4.95
C LEU A 54 -12.31 16.14 -6.16
N LEU A 55 -11.55 15.87 -7.23
CA LEU A 55 -12.08 15.17 -8.40
C LEU A 55 -12.66 13.80 -8.04
N HIS A 56 -12.04 13.13 -7.10
CA HIS A 56 -12.51 11.84 -6.59
C HIS A 56 -13.83 11.98 -5.84
N SER A 57 -13.96 12.97 -4.97
CA SER A 57 -15.22 13.24 -4.27
C SER A 57 -16.36 13.48 -5.25
N ILE A 58 -16.11 14.25 -6.29
CA ILE A 58 -17.08 14.50 -7.37
C ILE A 58 -17.42 13.20 -8.12
N ALA A 59 -16.42 12.39 -8.48
CA ALA A 59 -16.64 11.14 -9.22
C ALA A 59 -17.48 10.13 -8.41
N VAL A 60 -17.18 9.97 -7.11
CA VAL A 60 -17.98 9.11 -6.21
C VAL A 60 -19.41 9.62 -6.11
N THR A 61 -19.60 10.95 -5.96
CA THR A 61 -20.91 11.59 -5.89
C THR A 61 -21.71 11.34 -7.15
N VAL A 62 -21.11 11.56 -8.33
CA VAL A 62 -21.77 11.32 -9.62
C VAL A 62 -22.15 9.84 -9.77
N THR A 63 -21.25 8.93 -9.41
CA THR A 63 -21.53 7.48 -9.43
C THR A 63 -22.68 7.12 -8.51
N ALA A 64 -22.71 7.65 -7.29
CA ALA A 64 -23.80 7.43 -6.35
C ALA A 64 -25.13 8.00 -6.89
N PHE A 65 -25.11 9.22 -7.46
CA PHE A 65 -26.28 9.81 -8.09
C PHE A 65 -26.82 8.95 -9.26
N VAL A 66 -25.94 8.48 -10.14
CA VAL A 66 -26.32 7.60 -11.26
C VAL A 66 -26.93 6.29 -10.77
N LEU A 67 -26.35 5.69 -9.72
CA LEU A 67 -26.92 4.49 -9.10
C LEU A 67 -28.31 4.76 -8.51
N PHE A 68 -28.51 5.86 -7.80
CA PHE A 68 -29.83 6.27 -7.29
C PHE A 68 -30.83 6.49 -8.42
N TYR A 69 -30.39 7.11 -9.52
CA TYR A 69 -31.23 7.38 -10.68
C TYR A 69 -31.69 6.09 -11.39
N ILE A 70 -30.77 5.13 -11.54
CA ILE A 70 -31.08 3.86 -12.24
C ILE A 70 -31.88 2.92 -11.37
N LEU A 71 -31.49 2.75 -10.09
CA LEU A 71 -32.08 1.73 -9.21
C LEU A 71 -33.31 2.21 -8.47
N GLN A 72 -33.48 3.54 -8.30
CA GLN A 72 -34.62 4.17 -7.62
C GLN A 72 -35.09 3.41 -6.34
N PRO A 73 -34.16 3.17 -5.37
CA PRO A 73 -34.48 2.38 -4.17
C PRO A 73 -35.46 3.11 -3.26
N PHE A 74 -35.93 2.45 -2.22
CA PHE A 74 -36.75 3.02 -1.13
C PHE A 74 -38.09 3.58 -1.56
N GLY A 75 -38.72 3.08 -2.63
CA GLY A 75 -40.01 3.59 -3.11
C GLY A 75 -39.91 4.93 -3.89
N ILE A 76 -38.70 5.40 -4.18
CA ILE A 76 -38.50 6.62 -5.01
C ILE A 76 -39.18 6.47 -6.36
N LYS A 77 -39.31 5.26 -6.90
CA LYS A 77 -39.97 4.96 -8.16
C LYS A 77 -41.42 5.46 -8.23
N GLU A 78 -42.10 5.48 -7.09
CA GLU A 78 -43.52 5.83 -6.96
C GLU A 78 -43.77 7.33 -6.74
N MET A 79 -42.70 8.11 -6.55
CA MET A 79 -42.78 9.55 -6.32
C MET A 79 -43.02 10.31 -7.62
N ALA A 80 -43.57 11.55 -7.50
CA ALA A 80 -43.67 12.47 -8.62
C ALA A 80 -42.27 12.85 -9.17
N GLU A 81 -42.15 13.07 -10.47
CA GLU A 81 -40.86 13.29 -11.14
C GLU A 81 -40.02 14.44 -10.52
N GLY A 82 -40.68 15.53 -10.16
CA GLY A 82 -40.00 16.68 -9.52
C GLY A 82 -39.43 16.30 -8.14
N ASP A 83 -40.16 15.53 -7.35
CA ASP A 83 -39.75 15.09 -6.02
C ASP A 83 -38.61 14.05 -6.11
N LYS A 84 -38.69 13.15 -7.10
CA LYS A 84 -37.59 12.20 -7.39
C LYS A 84 -36.25 12.91 -7.61
N ILE A 85 -36.25 13.88 -8.53
CA ILE A 85 -35.03 14.62 -8.88
C ILE A 85 -34.50 15.35 -7.66
N MET A 86 -35.38 15.98 -6.88
CA MET A 86 -35.00 16.69 -5.65
C MET A 86 -34.39 15.75 -4.60
N VAL A 87 -35.03 14.61 -4.34
CA VAL A 87 -34.53 13.61 -3.37
C VAL A 87 -33.16 13.05 -3.82
N MET A 88 -33.01 12.72 -5.10
CA MET A 88 -31.75 12.21 -5.61
C MET A 88 -30.63 13.28 -5.58
N ALA A 89 -30.95 14.54 -5.91
CA ALA A 89 -29.99 15.63 -5.87
C ALA A 89 -29.50 15.91 -4.43
N ILE A 90 -30.40 15.95 -3.47
CA ILE A 90 -30.04 16.14 -2.05
C ILE A 90 -29.25 14.93 -1.52
N SER A 91 -29.61 13.71 -1.90
CA SER A 91 -28.85 12.50 -1.56
C SER A 91 -27.41 12.58 -2.11
N GLY A 92 -27.24 13.02 -3.35
CA GLY A 92 -25.94 13.28 -3.95
C GLY A 92 -25.15 14.36 -3.20
N MET A 93 -25.80 15.45 -2.79
CA MET A 93 -25.16 16.50 -1.99
C MET A 93 -24.69 16.00 -0.61
N ILE A 94 -25.45 15.11 0.02
CA ILE A 94 -25.04 14.46 1.28
C ILE A 94 -23.76 13.66 1.06
N VAL A 95 -23.71 12.82 0.02
CA VAL A 95 -22.50 12.06 -0.33
C VAL A 95 -21.32 12.98 -0.56
N LEU A 96 -21.50 14.05 -1.34
CA LEU A 96 -20.45 15.05 -1.61
C LEU A 96 -19.97 15.72 -0.32
N ALA A 97 -20.88 16.15 0.53
CA ALA A 97 -20.53 16.80 1.81
C ALA A 97 -19.70 15.88 2.69
N VAL A 98 -20.11 14.62 2.85
CA VAL A 98 -19.35 13.61 3.62
C VAL A 98 -17.97 13.39 3.01
N MET A 99 -17.89 13.24 1.69
CA MET A 99 -16.60 13.06 1.00
C MET A 99 -15.68 14.26 1.22
N LEU A 100 -16.19 15.49 1.10
CA LEU A 100 -15.39 16.70 1.33
C LEU A 100 -14.95 16.84 2.79
N ILE A 101 -15.81 16.54 3.75
CA ILE A 101 -15.45 16.52 5.17
C ILE A 101 -14.32 15.52 5.42
N CYS A 102 -14.44 14.30 4.92
CA CYS A 102 -13.45 13.25 5.13
C CYS A 102 -12.13 13.49 4.37
N GLN A 103 -12.16 14.18 3.21
CA GLN A 103 -10.97 14.43 2.40
C GLN A 103 -10.23 15.72 2.77
N PHE A 104 -10.92 16.72 3.33
CA PHE A 104 -10.33 18.03 3.58
C PHE A 104 -10.43 18.47 5.04
N VAL A 105 -11.59 18.31 5.71
CA VAL A 105 -11.79 18.79 7.07
C VAL A 105 -11.10 17.85 8.08
N LEU A 106 -11.32 16.55 8.00
CA LEU A 106 -10.70 15.59 8.93
C LEU A 106 -9.17 15.60 8.85
N PRO A 107 -8.52 15.62 7.67
CA PRO A 107 -7.07 15.74 7.60
C PRO A 107 -6.52 17.05 8.18
N PHE A 108 -7.28 18.13 8.10
CA PHE A 108 -6.89 19.39 8.72
C PHE A 108 -6.93 19.33 10.24
N VAL A 109 -7.94 18.66 10.81
CA VAL A 109 -8.13 18.51 12.26
C VAL A 109 -7.22 17.44 12.84
N LEU A 110 -7.12 16.29 12.17
CA LEU A 110 -6.41 15.09 12.64
C LEU A 110 -5.06 14.90 11.90
N LYS A 111 -4.22 15.93 11.86
CA LYS A 111 -2.95 15.95 11.11
C LYS A 111 -2.05 14.74 11.38
N SER A 112 -1.95 14.31 12.64
CA SER A 112 -1.11 13.16 13.04
C SER A 112 -1.62 11.82 12.46
N PHE A 113 -2.93 11.65 12.35
CA PHE A 113 -3.51 10.45 11.74
C PHE A 113 -3.31 10.46 10.22
N TYR A 114 -3.47 11.62 9.57
CA TYR A 114 -3.42 11.81 8.12
C TYR A 114 -2.01 12.13 7.59
N ASP A 115 -0.97 11.88 8.38
CA ASP A 115 0.41 12.04 7.90
C ASP A 115 0.68 11.14 6.70
N GLU A 116 1.01 11.76 5.56
CA GLU A 116 1.24 11.07 4.28
C GLU A 116 2.40 10.06 4.37
N HIS A 117 3.41 10.34 5.18
CA HIS A 117 4.57 9.47 5.35
C HIS A 117 4.23 8.15 6.06
N HIS A 118 3.22 8.19 6.93
CA HIS A 118 2.76 7.04 7.71
C HIS A 118 1.39 6.54 7.25
N TRP A 119 0.97 6.90 6.01
CA TRP A 119 -0.30 6.44 5.46
C TRP A 119 -0.21 4.98 5.02
N THR A 120 -1.01 4.13 5.62
CA THR A 120 -1.05 2.69 5.35
C THR A 120 -2.40 2.28 4.77
N GLY A 121 -2.46 1.08 4.17
CA GLY A 121 -3.72 0.50 3.73
C GLY A 121 -4.74 0.33 4.86
N THR A 122 -4.28 0.10 6.09
CA THR A 122 -5.17 0.04 7.28
C THR A 122 -5.83 1.39 7.54
N LYS A 123 -5.08 2.49 7.50
CA LYS A 123 -5.64 3.85 7.66
C LYS A 123 -6.62 4.17 6.53
N GLN A 124 -6.30 3.77 5.30
CA GLN A 124 -7.20 3.91 4.15
C GLN A 124 -8.51 3.13 4.36
N LEU A 125 -8.44 1.91 4.90
CA LEU A 125 -9.62 1.12 5.22
C LEU A 125 -10.48 1.77 6.32
N ILE A 126 -9.83 2.28 7.37
CA ILE A 126 -10.54 3.02 8.45
C ILE A 126 -11.25 4.24 7.87
N GLN A 127 -10.59 5.03 7.03
CA GLN A 127 -11.19 6.17 6.35
C GLN A 127 -12.37 5.75 5.48
N PHE A 128 -12.24 4.67 4.70
CA PHE A 128 -13.29 4.11 3.88
C PHE A 128 -14.52 3.72 4.71
N LEU A 129 -14.32 3.00 5.83
CA LEU A 129 -15.40 2.60 6.73
C LEU A 129 -16.08 3.84 7.37
N LEU A 130 -15.29 4.82 7.78
CA LEU A 130 -15.82 6.06 8.34
C LEU A 130 -16.70 6.81 7.32
N MET A 131 -16.23 6.94 6.08
CA MET A 131 -17.02 7.54 4.99
C MET A 131 -18.32 6.79 4.77
N SER A 132 -18.25 5.45 4.69
CA SER A 132 -19.44 4.60 4.49
C SER A 132 -20.47 4.79 5.61
N VAL A 133 -20.02 4.78 6.85
CA VAL A 133 -20.89 4.98 8.02
C VAL A 133 -21.56 6.35 7.99
N LEU A 134 -20.80 7.42 7.72
CA LEU A 134 -21.33 8.78 7.66
C LEU A 134 -22.33 8.95 6.50
N ILE A 135 -22.05 8.37 5.32
CA ILE A 135 -22.99 8.38 4.19
C ILE A 135 -24.28 7.65 4.56
N ILE A 136 -24.20 6.47 5.14
CA ILE A 136 -25.37 5.68 5.57
C ILE A 136 -26.23 6.49 6.54
N PHE A 137 -25.62 7.04 7.59
CA PHE A 137 -26.36 7.85 8.57
C PHE A 137 -26.99 9.10 7.94
N GLY A 138 -26.25 9.81 7.10
CA GLY A 138 -26.76 11.00 6.40
C GLY A 138 -27.95 10.69 5.49
N LEU A 139 -27.86 9.63 4.70
CA LEU A 139 -28.93 9.20 3.80
C LEU A 139 -30.13 8.68 4.58
N MET A 140 -29.92 7.82 5.60
CA MET A 140 -31.01 7.32 6.44
C MET A 140 -31.79 8.47 7.10
N TYR A 141 -31.09 9.42 7.71
CA TYR A 141 -31.71 10.56 8.35
C TYR A 141 -32.52 11.39 7.36
N PHE A 142 -31.95 11.69 6.20
CA PHE A 142 -32.61 12.48 5.16
C PHE A 142 -33.85 11.78 4.57
N LEU A 143 -33.72 10.53 4.12
CA LEU A 143 -34.82 9.80 3.49
C LEU A 143 -35.95 9.53 4.48
N LYS A 144 -35.63 9.21 5.73
CA LYS A 144 -36.62 9.07 6.80
C LYS A 144 -37.37 10.39 7.05
N SER A 145 -36.69 11.55 6.99
CA SER A 145 -37.35 12.87 7.13
C SER A 145 -38.33 13.20 6.01
N LYS A 146 -38.18 12.52 4.86
CA LYS A 146 -39.08 12.62 3.71
C LYS A 146 -40.13 11.52 3.64
N ASN A 147 -40.22 10.66 4.66
CA ASN A 147 -41.04 9.45 4.64
C ASN A 147 -40.81 8.53 3.44
N VAL A 148 -39.55 8.50 2.98
CA VAL A 148 -39.10 7.65 1.88
C VAL A 148 -38.40 6.44 2.47
N GLY A 149 -38.84 5.24 2.08
CA GLY A 149 -38.35 3.96 2.61
C GLY A 149 -39.37 3.27 3.51
N ASP A 150 -39.44 1.97 3.39
CA ASP A 150 -40.25 1.10 4.26
C ASP A 150 -39.53 0.87 5.61
N SER A 151 -40.31 0.56 6.63
CA SER A 151 -39.83 0.39 8.01
C SER A 151 -39.02 -0.89 8.27
N ASN A 152 -38.57 -1.59 7.25
CA ASN A 152 -37.69 -2.78 7.35
C ASN A 152 -36.24 -2.41 7.52
N LEU A 153 -35.89 -1.90 8.70
CA LEU A 153 -34.51 -1.47 9.09
C LEU A 153 -33.36 -2.36 8.57
N PRO A 154 -33.41 -3.71 8.63
CA PRO A 154 -32.28 -4.52 8.16
C PRO A 154 -32.09 -4.50 6.64
N ILE A 155 -33.17 -4.49 5.87
CA ILE A 155 -33.11 -4.47 4.39
C ILE A 155 -32.64 -3.10 3.92
N ASP A 156 -33.21 -2.03 4.47
CA ASP A 156 -32.81 -0.67 4.15
C ASP A 156 -31.35 -0.43 4.49
N ALA A 157 -30.86 -0.89 5.64
CA ALA A 157 -29.45 -0.79 6.01
C ALA A 157 -28.52 -1.51 5.01
N LEU A 158 -28.92 -2.67 4.50
CA LEU A 158 -28.18 -3.39 3.45
C LEU A 158 -28.13 -2.61 2.13
N ILE A 159 -29.25 -2.00 1.74
CA ILE A 159 -29.34 -1.17 0.54
C ILE A 159 -28.44 0.07 0.70
N TYR A 160 -28.54 0.79 1.82
CA TYR A 160 -27.66 1.93 2.11
C TYR A 160 -26.19 1.55 2.11
N PHE A 161 -25.87 0.39 2.69
CA PHE A 161 -24.50 -0.14 2.67
C PHE A 161 -24.02 -0.37 1.23
N GLY A 162 -24.82 -1.01 0.37
CA GLY A 162 -24.50 -1.18 -1.04
C GLY A 162 -24.26 0.14 -1.77
N PHE A 163 -25.13 1.12 -1.59
CA PHE A 163 -25.01 2.45 -2.20
C PHE A 163 -23.80 3.25 -1.71
N SER A 164 -23.34 3.02 -0.48
CA SER A 164 -22.13 3.68 0.02
C SER A 164 -20.86 2.95 -0.39
N VAL A 165 -20.85 1.62 -0.28
CA VAL A 165 -19.65 0.80 -0.49
C VAL A 165 -19.29 0.66 -1.97
N ILE A 166 -20.28 0.48 -2.86
CA ILE A 166 -20.00 0.25 -4.29
C ILE A 166 -19.26 1.43 -4.93
N PRO A 167 -19.73 2.70 -4.84
CA PRO A 167 -19.01 3.83 -5.40
C PRO A 167 -17.63 4.03 -4.79
N LEU A 168 -17.51 3.86 -3.46
CA LEU A 168 -16.24 4.00 -2.76
C LEU A 168 -15.25 2.90 -3.14
N ALA A 169 -15.68 1.65 -3.27
CA ALA A 169 -14.84 0.52 -3.69
C ALA A 169 -14.36 0.70 -5.14
N LEU A 170 -15.26 1.07 -6.04
CA LEU A 170 -14.93 1.39 -7.43
C LEU A 170 -13.90 2.50 -7.51
N PHE A 171 -14.07 3.53 -6.70
CA PHE A 171 -13.16 4.65 -6.60
C PHE A 171 -11.75 4.21 -6.13
N VAL A 172 -11.65 3.45 -5.03
CA VAL A 172 -10.37 2.94 -4.52
C VAL A 172 -9.67 2.09 -5.60
N TYR A 173 -10.42 1.25 -6.31
CA TYR A 173 -9.90 0.43 -7.40
C TYR A 173 -9.34 1.28 -8.55
N ILE A 174 -10.08 2.28 -9.01
CA ILE A 174 -9.64 3.18 -10.08
C ILE A 174 -8.38 3.94 -9.65
N GLN A 175 -8.36 4.46 -8.44
CA GLN A 175 -7.21 5.17 -7.89
C GLN A 175 -5.96 4.27 -7.84
N GLU A 176 -6.09 3.05 -7.33
CA GLU A 176 -4.98 2.09 -7.26
C GLU A 176 -4.46 1.76 -8.66
N SER A 177 -5.35 1.53 -9.62
CA SER A 177 -5.00 1.25 -11.02
C SER A 177 -4.25 2.41 -11.68
N MET A 178 -4.71 3.65 -11.48
CA MET A 178 -4.04 4.83 -12.03
C MET A 178 -2.64 5.05 -11.43
N HIS A 179 -2.49 4.82 -10.12
CA HIS A 179 -1.18 4.92 -9.49
C HIS A 179 -0.23 3.84 -9.96
N ASP A 180 -0.72 2.61 -10.09
CA ASP A 180 0.06 1.48 -10.61
C ASP A 180 0.59 1.77 -12.02
N ALA A 181 -0.29 2.21 -12.93
CA ALA A 181 0.10 2.58 -14.29
C ALA A 181 1.13 3.71 -14.32
N LYS A 182 0.98 4.74 -13.48
CA LYS A 182 1.91 5.87 -13.39
C LYS A 182 3.30 5.42 -12.93
N PHE A 183 3.39 4.65 -11.85
CA PHE A 183 4.67 4.20 -11.32
C PHE A 183 5.35 3.17 -12.21
N LYS A 184 4.57 2.31 -12.90
CA LYS A 184 5.12 1.39 -13.92
C LYS A 184 5.80 2.14 -15.06
N ARG A 185 5.12 3.13 -15.66
CA ARG A 185 5.71 3.96 -16.74
C ARG A 185 6.98 4.68 -16.29
N LYS A 186 6.98 5.26 -15.10
CA LYS A 186 8.16 5.91 -14.55
C LYS A 186 9.30 4.91 -14.30
N ALA A 187 9.00 3.72 -13.77
CA ALA A 187 9.98 2.68 -13.55
C ALA A 187 10.61 2.17 -14.86
N GLU A 188 9.82 2.08 -15.93
CA GLU A 188 10.31 1.74 -17.26
C GLU A 188 11.30 2.79 -17.77
N GLY A 189 10.99 4.10 -17.62
CA GLY A 189 11.90 5.19 -17.94
C GLY A 189 13.20 5.10 -17.13
N LEU A 190 13.11 4.94 -15.82
CA LEU A 190 14.28 4.77 -14.94
C LEU A 190 15.12 3.55 -15.34
N ASN A 191 14.51 2.44 -15.72
CA ASN A 191 15.26 1.26 -16.19
C ASN A 191 15.96 1.50 -17.53
N GLN A 192 15.42 2.36 -18.40
CA GLN A 192 16.11 2.78 -19.63
C GLN A 192 17.29 3.69 -19.29
N ASP A 193 17.09 4.67 -18.41
CA ASP A 193 18.15 5.56 -17.95
C ASP A 193 19.31 4.80 -17.29
N LEU A 194 19.00 3.81 -16.43
CA LEU A 194 20.01 2.94 -15.80
C LEU A 194 20.82 2.12 -16.81
N LYS A 195 20.24 1.76 -17.96
CA LYS A 195 20.95 1.05 -19.02
C LYS A 195 21.86 1.96 -19.85
N THR A 196 21.51 3.22 -20.01
CA THR A 196 22.22 4.20 -20.84
C THR A 196 23.22 4.98 -20.02
N LYS A 197 23.00 5.21 -18.74
CA LYS A 197 23.96 5.84 -17.83
C LYS A 197 25.11 4.88 -17.57
N GLY A 198 26.34 5.36 -17.78
CA GLY A 198 27.52 4.65 -17.33
C GLY A 198 27.59 4.50 -15.82
N VAL A 199 28.48 3.65 -15.36
CA VAL A 199 28.74 3.45 -13.93
C VAL A 199 29.06 4.79 -13.26
N VAL A 200 28.30 5.18 -12.25
CA VAL A 200 28.61 6.38 -11.46
C VAL A 200 29.81 6.04 -10.59
N ASN A 201 30.96 6.57 -11.00
CA ASN A 201 32.19 6.41 -10.24
C ASN A 201 32.31 7.53 -9.20
N SER A 202 32.82 7.19 -8.04
CA SER A 202 33.36 8.16 -7.08
C SER A 202 34.49 8.99 -7.74
N GLU A 203 34.60 10.27 -7.42
CA GLU A 203 35.71 11.11 -7.87
C GLU A 203 37.07 10.50 -7.50
N ASN A 204 37.09 9.69 -6.43
CA ASN A 204 38.25 8.89 -6.00
C ASN A 204 37.85 7.42 -5.85
N PRO A 205 37.85 6.62 -6.93
CA PRO A 205 37.41 5.21 -6.88
C PRO A 205 38.33 4.31 -6.03
N LEU A 206 39.53 4.78 -5.70
CA LEU A 206 40.51 4.07 -4.87
C LEU A 206 40.44 4.46 -3.37
N LYS A 207 39.66 5.47 -3.00
CA LYS A 207 39.47 5.83 -1.58
C LYS A 207 38.74 4.70 -0.86
N ILE A 208 39.45 4.06 0.06
CA ILE A 208 38.89 2.96 0.84
C ILE A 208 37.89 3.53 1.85
N LEU A 209 36.67 2.98 1.89
CA LEU A 209 35.70 3.23 2.93
C LEU A 209 36.15 2.52 4.20
N VAL A 210 36.22 3.25 5.31
CA VAL A 210 36.68 2.72 6.60
C VAL A 210 35.57 2.92 7.64
N PHE A 211 34.92 1.84 8.01
CA PHE A 211 33.92 1.85 9.08
C PHE A 211 34.56 1.32 10.36
N GLN A 212 34.65 2.18 11.37
CA GLN A 212 35.20 1.89 12.69
C GLN A 212 34.06 1.72 13.70
N GLY A 213 33.77 0.50 14.09
CA GLY A 213 32.87 0.19 15.19
C GLY A 213 33.57 0.14 16.55
N ASN A 214 32.84 -0.24 17.58
CA ASN A 214 33.40 -0.30 18.94
C ASN A 214 34.52 -1.34 19.08
N SER A 215 34.42 -2.48 18.43
CA SER A 215 35.40 -3.59 18.54
C SER A 215 35.84 -4.11 17.16
N GLU A 216 35.25 -3.62 16.10
CA GLU A 216 35.43 -4.14 14.75
C GLU A 216 35.75 -3.03 13.76
N LYS A 217 36.53 -3.36 12.74
CA LYS A 217 36.86 -2.46 11.65
C LYS A 217 36.55 -3.14 10.32
N LEU A 218 35.80 -2.45 9.47
CA LEU A 218 35.49 -2.91 8.11
C LEU A 218 36.10 -1.92 7.11
N SER A 219 36.90 -2.41 6.18
CA SER A 219 37.50 -1.62 5.10
C SER A 219 37.08 -2.19 3.75
N LEU A 220 36.44 -1.37 2.92
CA LEU A 220 35.89 -1.77 1.63
C LEU A 220 36.22 -0.75 0.55
N ILE A 221 36.37 -1.22 -0.69
CA ILE A 221 36.37 -0.33 -1.86
C ILE A 221 34.90 0.08 -2.13
N PRO A 222 34.62 1.36 -2.50
CA PRO A 222 33.25 1.83 -2.72
C PRO A 222 32.40 0.94 -3.65
N ASN A 223 33.00 0.38 -4.69
CA ASN A 223 32.30 -0.49 -5.65
C ASN A 223 31.98 -1.89 -5.09
N GLN A 224 32.62 -2.29 -4.00
CA GLN A 224 32.30 -3.56 -3.33
C GLN A 224 31.06 -3.42 -2.45
N LEU A 225 30.82 -2.24 -1.86
CA LEU A 225 29.68 -2.02 -0.99
C LEU A 225 28.40 -1.93 -1.83
N ILE A 226 27.47 -2.85 -1.58
CA ILE A 226 26.19 -2.95 -2.29
C ILE A 226 25.13 -2.08 -1.60
N TYR A 227 24.89 -2.31 -0.32
CA TYR A 227 23.99 -1.51 0.48
C TYR A 227 24.27 -1.65 1.98
N VAL A 228 23.79 -0.70 2.75
CA VAL A 228 23.87 -0.70 4.21
C VAL A 228 22.46 -0.61 4.79
N LYS A 229 22.14 -1.51 5.73
CA LYS A 229 20.96 -1.38 6.60
C LYS A 229 21.40 -0.67 7.88
N LEU A 230 20.78 0.48 8.13
CA LEU A 230 21.06 1.33 9.28
C LEU A 230 20.07 1.01 10.41
N GLY A 231 20.55 0.52 11.52
CA GLY A 231 19.79 0.33 12.75
C GLY A 231 20.01 1.48 13.74
N ALA A 232 19.43 1.41 14.93
CA ALA A 232 19.58 2.44 15.96
C ALA A 232 21.02 2.48 16.52
N GLU A 233 21.62 1.32 16.77
CA GLU A 233 22.94 1.18 17.39
C GLU A 233 23.91 0.28 16.58
N ALA A 234 23.42 -0.31 15.49
CA ALA A 234 24.19 -1.20 14.65
C ALA A 234 23.86 -0.99 13.17
N ALA A 235 24.85 -1.25 12.30
CA ALA A 235 24.68 -1.26 10.86
C ALA A 235 25.06 -2.62 10.26
N GLU A 236 24.32 -3.04 9.24
CA GLU A 236 24.60 -4.24 8.48
C GLU A 236 25.09 -3.83 7.09
N PHE A 237 26.30 -4.24 6.75
CA PHE A 237 26.95 -3.96 5.48
C PHE A 237 26.87 -5.19 4.57
N TYR A 238 26.29 -5.01 3.39
CA TYR A 238 26.22 -6.04 2.37
C TYR A 238 27.19 -5.68 1.25
N TYR A 239 28.19 -6.52 1.03
CA TYR A 239 29.27 -6.21 0.09
C TYR A 239 29.64 -7.43 -0.75
N GLN A 240 30.19 -7.15 -1.93
CA GLN A 240 30.68 -8.19 -2.82
C GLN A 240 32.14 -8.50 -2.52
N ASN A 241 32.44 -9.80 -2.33
CA ASN A 241 33.79 -10.33 -2.30
C ASN A 241 34.04 -11.25 -3.51
N PRO A 242 35.25 -11.78 -3.73
CA PRO A 242 35.55 -12.66 -4.85
C PRO A 242 34.73 -13.96 -4.87
N PHE A 243 34.17 -14.37 -3.72
CA PHE A 243 33.41 -15.63 -3.56
C PHE A 243 31.89 -15.40 -3.65
N GLY A 244 31.42 -14.15 -3.58
CA GLY A 244 29.99 -13.83 -3.62
C GLY A 244 29.63 -12.57 -2.86
N ILE A 245 28.44 -12.56 -2.29
CA ILE A 245 27.95 -11.49 -1.41
C ILE A 245 28.11 -11.95 0.02
N ASP A 246 28.72 -11.09 0.81
CA ASP A 246 28.95 -11.30 2.23
C ASP A 246 28.25 -10.20 3.05
N LYS A 247 28.08 -10.46 4.35
CA LYS A 247 27.40 -9.58 5.29
C LYS A 247 28.26 -9.39 6.53
N ALA A 248 28.53 -8.12 6.89
CA ALA A 248 29.12 -7.75 8.17
C ALA A 248 28.12 -6.94 8.99
N ALA A 249 27.89 -7.30 10.24
CA ALA A 249 27.10 -6.54 11.18
C ALA A 249 28.04 -5.92 12.23
N MET A 250 27.94 -4.61 12.46
CA MET A 250 28.83 -3.87 13.35
C MET A 250 28.00 -2.96 14.26
N THR A 251 28.44 -2.83 15.51
CA THR A 251 27.93 -1.81 16.43
C THR A 251 28.64 -0.48 16.12
N ILE A 252 27.96 0.40 15.43
CA ILE A 252 28.48 1.67 14.95
C ILE A 252 27.38 2.74 14.91
N ASP A 253 27.73 3.98 15.23
CA ASP A 253 26.79 5.10 15.10
C ASP A 253 26.42 5.32 13.62
N THR A 254 25.14 5.35 13.33
CA THR A 254 24.59 5.63 11.99
C THR A 254 25.13 6.92 11.39
N LYS A 255 25.44 7.94 12.19
CA LYS A 255 26.01 9.20 11.69
C LYS A 255 27.39 8.99 11.09
N LEU A 256 28.25 8.19 11.74
CA LEU A 256 29.59 7.90 11.21
C LEU A 256 29.53 7.18 9.86
N VAL A 257 28.56 6.24 9.73
CA VAL A 257 28.34 5.55 8.44
C VAL A 257 27.90 6.52 7.35
N LEU A 258 26.98 7.43 7.67
CA LEU A 258 26.48 8.42 6.70
C LEU A 258 27.55 9.45 6.33
N ASP A 259 28.40 9.87 7.26
CA ASP A 259 29.50 10.81 7.01
C ASP A 259 30.56 10.16 6.10
N GLU A 260 30.90 8.89 6.30
CA GLU A 260 31.84 8.17 5.45
C GLU A 260 31.32 8.00 4.01
N LEU A 261 30.00 7.81 3.83
CA LEU A 261 29.39 7.61 2.52
C LEU A 261 29.04 8.94 1.80
N LYS A 262 29.12 10.09 2.49
CA LYS A 262 28.68 11.39 1.97
C LYS A 262 29.44 11.84 0.73
N ASP A 263 30.74 11.58 0.71
CA ASP A 263 31.64 11.97 -0.41
C ASP A 263 31.54 11.03 -1.62
N HIS A 264 30.67 10.02 -1.56
CA HIS A 264 30.48 9.01 -2.59
C HIS A 264 29.08 9.12 -3.20
N PRO A 265 28.89 9.84 -4.34
CA PRO A 265 27.57 10.14 -4.93
C PRO A 265 26.79 8.90 -5.37
N GLN A 266 27.47 7.78 -5.54
CA GLN A 266 26.85 6.50 -5.87
C GLN A 266 25.99 5.93 -4.72
N PHE A 267 26.20 6.35 -3.46
CA PHE A 267 25.40 5.90 -2.34
C PHE A 267 24.20 6.81 -2.11
N VAL A 268 23.02 6.27 -2.33
CA VAL A 268 21.76 7.01 -2.30
C VAL A 268 20.84 6.42 -1.25
N LYS A 269 20.21 7.27 -0.48
CA LYS A 269 19.24 6.86 0.57
C LYS A 269 17.87 6.61 -0.06
N PHE A 270 17.32 5.39 0.10
CA PHE A 270 16.02 4.98 -0.44
C PHE A 270 14.97 4.70 0.64
N SER A 271 15.39 4.51 1.88
CA SER A 271 14.51 4.49 3.06
C SER A 271 15.22 5.13 4.25
N GLN A 272 14.59 5.20 5.43
CA GLN A 272 15.24 5.75 6.62
C GLN A 272 16.43 4.88 7.05
N ASP A 273 16.31 3.60 6.82
CA ASP A 273 17.18 2.50 7.28
C ASP A 273 18.05 1.89 6.17
N ILE A 274 17.92 2.33 4.91
CA ILE A 274 18.69 1.74 3.80
C ILE A 274 19.38 2.81 2.97
N MET A 275 20.67 2.61 2.81
CA MET A 275 21.54 3.32 1.85
C MET A 275 22.06 2.33 0.84
N LEU A 276 21.85 2.59 -0.45
CA LEU A 276 22.13 1.66 -1.54
C LEU A 276 23.08 2.27 -2.56
N ASN A 277 24.01 1.48 -3.04
CA ASN A 277 24.84 1.83 -4.18
C ASN A 277 24.01 1.80 -5.47
N SER A 278 23.88 2.94 -6.15
CA SER A 278 23.11 3.07 -7.40
C SER A 278 23.62 2.13 -8.50
N ASN A 279 24.92 1.84 -8.52
CA ASN A 279 25.52 0.91 -9.48
C ASN A 279 25.09 -0.55 -9.25
N ALA A 280 24.58 -0.90 -8.07
CA ALA A 280 24.10 -2.23 -7.76
C ALA A 280 22.60 -2.42 -8.11
N ILE A 281 21.92 -1.40 -8.61
CA ILE A 281 20.53 -1.48 -9.03
C ILE A 281 20.44 -2.29 -10.32
N GLN A 282 19.75 -3.41 -10.26
CA GLN A 282 19.50 -4.25 -11.43
C GLN A 282 18.22 -3.83 -12.16
N LYS A 283 17.15 -3.56 -11.40
CA LYS A 283 15.83 -3.25 -11.94
C LYS A 283 15.01 -2.46 -10.94
N VAL A 284 14.27 -1.49 -11.44
CA VAL A 284 13.23 -0.76 -10.70
C VAL A 284 11.86 -1.25 -11.16
N SER A 285 10.99 -1.60 -10.22
CA SER A 285 9.61 -1.98 -10.48
C SER A 285 8.67 -0.96 -9.86
N GLY A 286 7.72 -0.46 -10.66
CA GLY A 286 6.68 0.45 -10.19
C GLY A 286 5.46 -0.34 -9.70
N THR A 287 4.90 0.08 -8.58
CA THR A 287 3.65 -0.43 -8.03
C THR A 287 2.74 0.73 -7.64
N ALA A 288 1.46 0.49 -7.41
CA ALA A 288 0.54 1.54 -6.92
C ALA A 288 1.03 2.24 -5.63
N ARG A 289 1.99 1.64 -4.93
CA ARG A 289 2.54 2.09 -3.65
C ARG A 289 3.90 2.78 -3.76
N GLY A 290 4.50 2.82 -4.94
CA GLY A 290 5.82 3.40 -5.20
C GLY A 290 6.73 2.47 -5.97
N TYR A 291 8.01 2.47 -5.61
CA TYR A 291 9.03 1.69 -6.30
C TYR A 291 9.59 0.59 -5.41
N ASP A 292 9.85 -0.56 -6.02
CA ASP A 292 10.63 -1.67 -5.47
C ASP A 292 11.89 -1.82 -6.32
N ILE A 293 13.06 -1.88 -5.69
CA ILE A 293 14.36 -1.98 -6.33
C ILE A 293 14.88 -3.41 -6.18
N ALA A 294 15.15 -4.08 -7.28
CA ALA A 294 15.91 -5.32 -7.32
C ALA A 294 17.40 -5.01 -7.39
N ILE A 295 18.16 -5.62 -6.49
CA ILE A 295 19.62 -5.46 -6.39
C ILE A 295 20.29 -6.62 -7.12
N ALA A 296 21.37 -6.31 -7.86
CA ALA A 296 22.13 -7.32 -8.57
C ALA A 296 22.69 -8.38 -7.60
N LYS A 297 22.46 -9.66 -7.92
CA LYS A 297 22.95 -10.82 -7.16
C LYS A 297 22.36 -10.98 -5.74
N VAL A 298 21.39 -10.16 -5.34
CA VAL A 298 20.71 -10.26 -4.03
C VAL A 298 19.25 -10.62 -4.27
N ASN A 299 18.74 -11.64 -3.59
CA ASN A 299 17.33 -12.05 -3.71
C ASN A 299 16.37 -11.14 -2.92
N GLU A 300 16.88 -10.04 -2.36
CA GLU A 300 16.10 -9.10 -1.55
C GLU A 300 15.68 -7.89 -2.38
N MET A 301 14.41 -7.46 -2.28
CA MET A 301 13.93 -6.24 -2.90
C MET A 301 13.91 -5.10 -1.87
N VAL A 302 14.51 -3.98 -2.22
CA VAL A 302 14.46 -2.76 -1.41
C VAL A 302 13.27 -1.91 -1.80
N LYS A 303 12.40 -1.61 -0.83
CA LYS A 303 11.27 -0.71 -1.02
C LYS A 303 11.68 0.73 -0.84
N VAL A 304 11.35 1.56 -1.83
CA VAL A 304 11.61 3.00 -1.75
C VAL A 304 10.50 3.67 -0.98
N SER A 305 10.82 4.25 0.19
CA SER A 305 9.81 4.97 0.96
C SER A 305 9.44 6.30 0.31
N GLY A 306 8.21 6.79 0.54
CA GLY A 306 7.62 7.95 -0.15
C GLY A 306 8.51 9.20 -0.12
N LYS A 307 9.16 9.46 1.02
CA LYS A 307 10.09 10.58 1.22
C LYS A 307 11.31 10.56 0.29
N PHE A 308 11.77 9.36 -0.08
CA PHE A 308 13.00 9.17 -0.86
C PHE A 308 12.77 8.87 -2.35
N ARG A 309 11.52 8.92 -2.83
CA ARG A 309 11.19 8.72 -4.26
C ARG A 309 11.93 9.66 -5.18
N LYS A 310 12.08 10.94 -4.75
CA LYS A 310 12.82 11.93 -5.52
C LYS A 310 14.30 11.59 -5.72
N ASN A 311 14.90 10.85 -4.79
CA ASN A 311 16.27 10.41 -4.89
C ASN A 311 16.44 9.37 -6.02
N LEU A 312 15.46 8.46 -6.16
CA LEU A 312 15.44 7.50 -7.25
C LEU A 312 15.15 8.17 -8.60
N GLU A 313 14.24 9.14 -8.62
CA GLU A 313 13.86 9.86 -9.86
C GLU A 313 14.96 10.81 -10.37
N LYS A 314 16.03 11.04 -9.60
CA LYS A 314 17.20 11.85 -9.99
C LYS A 314 18.38 11.01 -10.50
N LEU A 315 18.33 9.69 -10.34
CA LEU A 315 19.33 8.76 -10.90
C LEU A 315 19.23 8.70 -12.42
#